data_95d6774886d751ce131de392aee0115b
#
_entry.id   95d6774886d751ce131de392aee0115b
#
_cell.length_a   1.000
_cell.length_b   1.000
_cell.length_c   1.000
_cell.angle_alpha   90.00
_cell.angle_beta   90.00
_cell.angle_gamma   90.00
#
_symmetry.space_group_name_H-M   'P 1'
#
loop_
_entity.id
_entity.type
_entity.pdbx_description
1 polymer ?
#
loop_
_entity_poly.entity_id
_entity_poly.type
_entity_poly.pdbx_seq_one_letter_code
_entity_poly.pdbx_strand_id
1 'polypeptide(L)'
;MRSNHALALALAMLSGFGLGAIAIQGLHAQGTKVGAYVIVDITQINDPTIFKSLLLKEPQAVEAFGGRFVARTNYITGHDGVAPLRFVVIAFDSVQKAKDWNDSAAQTEINAIRMKSTTSRSFIIETDGIK
;
A
#
# COMPACT_ATOMS: atom_id res chain seq x y z
N MET A 1 43.02 -26.99 -30.69
CA MET A 1 42.57 -25.60 -30.78
C MET A 1 41.06 -25.39 -30.78
N ARG A 2 40.28 -26.37 -31.14
CA ARG A 2 38.78 -26.24 -31.15
C ARG A 2 38.08 -26.41 -29.80
N SER A 3 38.73 -27.00 -28.78
CA SER A 3 38.12 -27.23 -27.46
C SER A 3 38.18 -26.04 -26.50
N ASN A 4 39.04 -25.08 -26.70
CA ASN A 4 39.24 -23.99 -25.78
C ASN A 4 38.19 -22.87 -25.95
N HIS A 5 37.62 -22.72 -27.14
CA HIS A 5 36.58 -21.71 -27.37
C HIS A 5 35.19 -22.12 -26.84
N ALA A 6 34.91 -23.43 -26.83
CA ALA A 6 33.64 -23.94 -26.29
C ALA A 6 33.60 -23.86 -24.77
N LEU A 7 34.73 -24.06 -24.08
CA LEU A 7 34.82 -23.93 -22.63
C LEU A 7 34.70 -22.46 -22.17
N ALA A 8 35.26 -21.52 -22.92
CA ALA A 8 35.18 -20.09 -22.59
C ALA A 8 33.77 -19.55 -22.74
N LEU A 9 32.98 -20.01 -23.72
CA LEU A 9 31.60 -19.65 -23.91
C LEU A 9 30.67 -20.24 -22.82
N ALA A 10 30.96 -21.44 -22.35
CA ALA A 10 30.19 -22.07 -21.27
C ALA A 10 30.40 -21.37 -19.91
N LEU A 11 31.62 -20.91 -19.64
CA LEU A 11 31.94 -20.14 -18.42
C LEU A 11 31.31 -18.76 -18.42
N ALA A 12 31.21 -18.09 -19.58
CA ALA A 12 30.55 -16.80 -19.69
C ALA A 12 29.04 -16.87 -19.48
N MET A 13 28.39 -17.95 -19.89
CA MET A 13 26.96 -18.15 -19.65
C MET A 13 26.63 -18.46 -18.18
N LEU A 14 27.48 -19.19 -17.49
CA LEU A 14 27.29 -19.50 -16.06
C LEU A 14 27.47 -18.27 -15.16
N SER A 15 28.36 -17.36 -15.50
CA SER A 15 28.56 -16.11 -14.72
C SER A 15 27.41 -15.12 -14.90
N GLY A 16 26.77 -15.07 -16.07
CA GLY A 16 25.60 -14.21 -16.31
C GLY A 16 24.34 -14.66 -15.53
N PHE A 17 24.16 -15.96 -15.35
CA PHE A 17 22.98 -16.50 -14.62
C PHE A 17 23.07 -16.28 -13.11
N GLY A 18 24.27 -16.33 -12.53
CA GLY A 18 24.49 -16.12 -11.10
C GLY A 18 24.22 -14.69 -10.64
N LEU A 19 24.55 -13.70 -11.46
CA LEU A 19 24.34 -12.28 -11.15
C LEU A 19 22.86 -11.88 -11.22
N GLY A 20 22.08 -12.48 -12.12
CA GLY A 20 20.64 -12.26 -12.21
C GLY A 20 19.86 -12.78 -11.00
N ALA A 21 20.24 -13.96 -10.48
CA ALA A 21 19.59 -14.55 -9.32
C ALA A 21 19.84 -13.77 -8.02
N ILE A 22 21.05 -13.21 -7.85
CA ILE A 22 21.40 -12.39 -6.69
C ILE A 22 20.64 -11.07 -6.70
N ALA A 23 20.47 -10.44 -7.86
CA ALA A 23 19.68 -9.20 -7.97
C ALA A 23 18.20 -9.38 -7.62
N ILE A 24 17.61 -10.52 -8.00
CA ILE A 24 16.21 -10.85 -7.68
C ILE A 24 16.04 -11.09 -6.17
N GLN A 25 16.95 -11.80 -5.52
CA GLN A 25 16.92 -12.03 -4.09
C GLN A 25 17.14 -10.73 -3.29
N GLY A 26 17.98 -9.81 -3.77
CA GLY A 26 18.19 -8.51 -3.16
C GLY A 26 16.95 -7.62 -3.20
N LEU A 27 16.16 -7.68 -4.27
CA LEU A 27 14.89 -6.97 -4.38
C LEU A 27 13.80 -7.55 -3.44
N HIS A 28 13.77 -8.86 -3.22
CA HIS A 28 12.87 -9.48 -2.26
C HIS A 28 13.30 -9.27 -0.80
N ALA A 29 14.61 -9.22 -0.51
CA ALA A 29 15.14 -8.96 0.83
C ALA A 29 14.92 -7.51 1.28
N GLN A 30 14.75 -6.56 0.35
CA GLN A 30 14.33 -5.18 0.62
C GLN A 30 12.81 -5.06 0.76
N GLY A 31 12.11 -6.17 1.05
CA GLY A 31 10.66 -6.22 1.23
C GLY A 31 10.15 -5.04 2.05
N THR A 32 9.06 -4.46 1.58
CA THR A 32 8.46 -3.25 2.11
C THR A 32 8.22 -3.36 3.61
N LYS A 33 9.03 -2.63 4.38
CA LYS A 33 8.81 -2.45 5.81
C LYS A 33 7.49 -1.70 6.00
N VAL A 34 6.65 -2.17 6.91
CA VAL A 34 5.45 -1.47 7.33
C VAL A 34 5.67 -0.91 8.73
N GLY A 35 5.66 0.39 8.86
CA GLY A 35 5.74 1.10 10.14
C GLY A 35 4.39 1.54 10.68
N ALA A 36 3.42 1.73 9.78
CA ALA A 36 2.07 2.12 10.17
C ALA A 36 1.03 1.64 9.16
N TYR A 37 -0.19 1.42 9.66
CA TYR A 37 -1.38 1.28 8.85
C TYR A 37 -2.33 2.45 9.08
N VAL A 38 -2.96 2.91 8.01
CA VAL A 38 -4.15 3.77 8.09
C VAL A 38 -5.36 2.90 7.86
N ILE A 39 -6.30 3.00 8.77
CA ILE A 39 -7.57 2.28 8.70
C ILE A 39 -8.67 3.30 8.40
N VAL A 40 -9.49 3.01 7.39
CA VAL A 40 -10.71 3.76 7.11
C VAL A 40 -11.89 2.80 7.15
N ASP A 41 -12.78 3.04 8.09
CA ASP A 41 -13.98 2.26 8.35
C ASP A 41 -15.20 3.09 7.94
N ILE A 42 -15.88 2.68 6.88
CA ILE A 42 -17.05 3.37 6.33
C ILE A 42 -18.29 2.54 6.63
N THR A 43 -19.16 3.07 7.46
CA THR A 43 -20.41 2.41 7.86
C THR A 43 -21.60 2.81 7.00
N GLN A 44 -21.53 3.98 6.36
CA GLN A 44 -22.61 4.48 5.51
C GLN A 44 -22.06 5.42 4.42
N ILE A 45 -22.59 5.29 3.20
CA ILE A 45 -22.38 6.24 2.11
C ILE A 45 -23.64 7.08 1.98
N ASN A 46 -23.56 8.36 2.39
CA ASN A 46 -24.68 9.29 2.42
C ASN A 46 -24.89 9.98 1.07
N ASP A 47 -23.81 10.21 0.33
CA ASP A 47 -23.83 10.80 -1.01
C ASP A 47 -22.90 10.01 -1.95
N PRO A 48 -23.45 9.06 -2.72
CA PRO A 48 -22.65 8.23 -3.63
C PRO A 48 -21.95 9.03 -4.74
N THR A 49 -22.55 10.13 -5.20
CA THR A 49 -22.00 10.96 -6.27
C THR A 49 -20.74 11.69 -5.79
N ILE A 50 -20.80 12.31 -4.62
CA ILE A 50 -19.63 12.97 -4.01
C ILE A 50 -18.58 11.93 -3.64
N PHE A 51 -18.98 10.80 -3.05
CA PHE A 51 -18.08 9.71 -2.67
C PHE A 51 -17.27 9.16 -3.86
N LYS A 52 -17.88 9.07 -5.04
CA LYS A 52 -17.20 8.62 -6.25
C LYS A 52 -15.98 9.49 -6.61
N SER A 53 -16.03 10.78 -6.36
CA SER A 53 -14.90 11.68 -6.60
C SER A 53 -13.71 11.38 -5.69
N LEU A 54 -13.96 10.93 -4.47
CA LEU A 54 -12.93 10.46 -3.55
C LEU A 54 -12.20 9.24 -4.12
N LEU A 55 -12.93 8.26 -4.62
CA LEU A 55 -12.35 7.03 -5.16
C LEU A 55 -11.39 7.29 -6.33
N LEU A 56 -11.61 8.36 -7.08
CA LEU A 56 -10.76 8.75 -8.20
C LEU A 56 -9.50 9.49 -7.75
N LYS A 57 -9.56 10.27 -6.67
CA LYS A 57 -8.46 11.11 -6.19
C LYS A 57 -7.53 10.39 -5.21
N GLU A 58 -8.06 9.49 -4.39
CA GLU A 58 -7.36 8.86 -3.28
C GLU A 58 -6.08 8.09 -3.66
N PRO A 59 -6.07 7.26 -4.74
CA PRO A 59 -4.87 6.48 -5.08
C PRO A 59 -3.64 7.34 -5.33
N GLN A 60 -3.76 8.43 -6.04
CA GLN A 60 -2.65 9.33 -6.35
C GLN A 60 -2.10 10.00 -5.08
N ALA A 61 -2.96 10.42 -4.17
CA ALA A 61 -2.55 11.03 -2.91
C ALA A 61 -1.81 10.02 -2.01
N VAL A 62 -2.27 8.78 -1.96
CA VAL A 62 -1.62 7.70 -1.21
C VAL A 62 -0.23 7.39 -1.77
N GLU A 63 -0.12 7.20 -3.08
CA GLU A 63 1.14 6.88 -3.76
C GLU A 63 2.19 7.99 -3.61
N ALA A 64 1.78 9.25 -3.63
CA ALA A 64 2.68 10.40 -3.49
C ALA A 64 3.48 10.39 -2.18
N PHE A 65 2.99 9.74 -1.15
CA PHE A 65 3.65 9.59 0.16
C PHE A 65 4.19 8.17 0.42
N GLY A 66 4.28 7.36 -0.63
CA GLY A 66 4.79 6.00 -0.52
C GLY A 66 3.85 5.01 0.15
N GLY A 67 2.56 5.37 0.27
CA GLY A 67 1.53 4.48 0.76
C GLY A 67 1.10 3.45 -0.28
N ARG A 68 0.57 2.34 0.18
CA ARG A 68 0.02 1.28 -0.66
C ARG A 68 -1.22 0.67 -0.04
N PHE A 69 -2.22 0.39 -0.85
CA PHE A 69 -3.42 -0.29 -0.39
C PHE A 69 -3.13 -1.76 -0.09
N VAL A 70 -3.40 -2.17 1.14
CA VAL A 70 -3.37 -3.57 1.58
C VAL A 70 -4.73 -4.21 1.39
N ALA A 71 -5.79 -3.48 1.71
CA ALA A 71 -7.17 -3.85 1.46
C ALA A 71 -7.97 -2.60 1.07
N ARG A 72 -8.88 -2.77 0.13
CA ARG A 72 -9.80 -1.73 -0.32
C ARG A 72 -11.04 -2.43 -0.86
N THR A 73 -12.00 -2.71 0.01
CA THR A 73 -13.05 -3.68 -0.29
C THR A 73 -14.40 -3.32 0.31
N ASN A 74 -15.44 -3.78 -0.37
CA ASN A 74 -16.82 -3.84 0.13
C ASN A 74 -17.22 -5.29 0.51
N TYR A 75 -16.34 -6.27 0.21
CA TYR A 75 -16.60 -7.68 0.50
C TYR A 75 -16.11 -7.98 1.92
N ILE A 76 -16.99 -7.80 2.88
CA ILE A 76 -16.69 -7.92 4.30
C ILE A 76 -17.65 -8.93 4.92
N THR A 77 -17.10 -9.99 5.52
CA THR A 77 -17.87 -10.97 6.25
C THR A 77 -17.87 -10.61 7.73
N GLY A 78 -19.03 -10.30 8.28
CA GLY A 78 -19.17 -10.06 9.71
C GLY A 78 -19.01 -11.37 10.50
N HIS A 79 -18.26 -11.29 11.58
CA HIS A 79 -18.10 -12.40 12.52
C HIS A 79 -18.77 -12.09 13.85
N ASP A 80 -18.59 -10.87 14.32
CA ASP A 80 -19.19 -10.36 15.54
C ASP A 80 -19.54 -8.88 15.37
N GLY A 81 -20.77 -8.50 15.68
CA GLY A 81 -21.29 -7.17 15.46
C GLY A 81 -21.60 -6.85 13.99
N VAL A 82 -21.83 -5.59 13.70
CA VAL A 82 -22.18 -5.10 12.37
C VAL A 82 -20.92 -4.84 11.56
N ALA A 83 -20.80 -5.51 10.41
CA ALA A 83 -19.70 -5.30 9.50
C ALA A 83 -19.76 -3.89 8.87
N PRO A 84 -18.61 -3.25 8.61
CA PRO A 84 -18.56 -2.03 7.81
C PRO A 84 -19.10 -2.27 6.39
N LEU A 85 -19.60 -1.21 5.77
CA LEU A 85 -19.99 -1.24 4.36
C LEU A 85 -18.78 -1.30 3.45
N ARG A 86 -17.69 -0.58 3.82
CA ARG A 86 -16.43 -0.53 3.11
C ARG A 86 -15.30 -0.39 4.11
N PHE A 87 -14.20 -1.06 3.82
CA PHE A 87 -13.01 -1.03 4.67
C PHE A 87 -11.76 -0.82 3.84
N VAL A 88 -10.90 0.08 4.29
CA VAL A 88 -9.64 0.40 3.62
C VAL A 88 -8.49 0.28 4.61
N VAL A 89 -7.43 -0.39 4.19
CA VAL A 89 -6.18 -0.49 4.92
C VAL A 89 -5.07 0.00 3.99
N ILE A 90 -4.34 1.01 4.42
CA ILE A 90 -3.21 1.59 3.70
C ILE A 90 -1.97 1.38 4.54
N ALA A 91 -0.91 0.83 3.95
CA ALA A 91 0.38 0.66 4.61
C ALA A 91 1.33 1.79 4.24
N PHE A 92 2.08 2.26 5.24
CA PHE A 92 3.18 3.22 5.09
C PHE A 92 4.44 2.66 5.76
N ASP A 93 5.61 3.03 5.25
CA ASP A 93 6.89 2.56 5.79
C ASP A 93 7.17 3.09 7.21
N SER A 94 6.55 4.22 7.58
CA SER A 94 6.66 4.82 8.90
C SER A 94 5.37 5.54 9.30
N VAL A 95 5.19 5.72 10.60
CA VAL A 95 4.08 6.54 11.12
C VAL A 95 4.21 7.99 10.67
N GLN A 96 5.44 8.51 10.52
CA GLN A 96 5.64 9.88 10.06
C GLN A 96 5.16 10.08 8.63
N LYS A 97 5.42 9.13 7.73
CA LYS A 97 4.89 9.18 6.35
C LYS A 97 3.36 9.14 6.32
N ALA A 98 2.74 8.33 7.16
CA ALA A 98 1.28 8.29 7.29
C ALA A 98 0.71 9.63 7.78
N LYS A 99 1.35 10.27 8.75
CA LYS A 99 0.98 11.60 9.23
C LYS A 99 1.16 12.66 8.16
N ASP A 100 2.30 12.68 7.48
CA ASP A 100 2.59 13.63 6.40
C ASP A 100 1.57 13.51 5.26
N TRP A 101 1.20 12.28 4.90
CA TRP A 101 0.11 12.02 3.95
C TRP A 101 -1.21 12.61 4.45
N ASN A 102 -1.61 12.32 5.68
CA ASN A 102 -2.87 12.79 6.24
C ASN A 102 -2.96 14.32 6.31
N ASP A 103 -1.83 14.97 6.58
CA ASP A 103 -1.73 16.42 6.73
C ASP A 103 -1.48 17.16 5.39
N SER A 104 -1.28 16.41 4.29
CA SER A 104 -1.09 16.98 2.97
C SER A 104 -2.34 17.72 2.47
N ALA A 105 -2.13 18.71 1.61
CA ALA A 105 -3.23 19.47 1.03
C ALA A 105 -4.20 18.57 0.22
N ALA A 106 -3.66 17.61 -0.54
CA ALA A 106 -4.45 16.66 -1.31
C ALA A 106 -5.31 15.77 -0.41
N GLN A 107 -4.75 15.24 0.67
CA GLN A 107 -5.50 14.39 1.59
C GLN A 107 -6.49 15.17 2.45
N THR A 108 -6.20 16.39 2.79
CA THR A 108 -7.15 17.29 3.48
C THR A 108 -8.41 17.49 2.65
N GLU A 109 -8.28 17.71 1.34
CA GLU A 109 -9.43 17.78 0.42
C GLU A 109 -10.19 16.46 0.37
N ILE A 110 -9.49 15.33 0.25
CA ILE A 110 -10.09 13.99 0.21
C ILE A 110 -10.82 13.67 1.52
N ASN A 111 -10.24 14.00 2.66
CA ASN A 111 -10.88 13.82 3.96
C ASN A 111 -12.17 14.66 4.07
N ALA A 112 -12.17 15.89 3.57
CA ALA A 112 -13.38 16.72 3.52
C ALA A 112 -14.49 16.08 2.67
N ILE A 113 -14.14 15.52 1.51
CA ILE A 113 -15.08 14.77 0.66
C ILE A 113 -15.61 13.55 1.42
N ARG A 114 -14.75 12.79 2.09
CA ARG A 114 -15.14 11.61 2.85
C ARG A 114 -16.11 11.97 3.98
N MET A 115 -15.78 12.98 4.78
CA MET A 115 -16.63 13.41 5.90
C MET A 115 -17.98 13.94 5.45
N LYS A 116 -18.04 14.59 4.28
CA LYS A 116 -19.29 15.11 3.70
C LYS A 116 -20.17 14.01 3.12
N SER A 117 -19.57 12.95 2.57
CA SER A 117 -20.29 11.93 1.79
C SER A 117 -20.51 10.61 2.51
N THR A 118 -19.88 10.41 3.67
CA THR A 118 -19.95 9.14 4.40
C THR A 118 -20.13 9.34 5.90
N THR A 119 -20.60 8.29 6.57
CA THR A 119 -20.41 8.09 8.00
C THR A 119 -19.23 7.13 8.16
N SER A 120 -18.13 7.65 8.66
CA SER A 120 -16.86 6.92 8.68
C SER A 120 -15.94 7.41 9.78
N ARG A 121 -14.94 6.60 10.09
CA ARG A 121 -13.82 6.96 10.94
C ARG A 121 -12.51 6.56 10.27
N SER A 122 -11.44 7.27 10.60
CA SER A 122 -10.10 6.97 10.13
C SER A 122 -9.10 7.16 11.25
N PHE A 123 -8.12 6.28 11.31
CA PHE A 123 -7.07 6.34 12.32
C PHE A 123 -5.78 5.68 11.84
N ILE A 124 -4.67 6.08 12.43
CA ILE A 124 -3.35 5.54 12.17
C ILE A 124 -2.99 4.61 13.32
N ILE A 125 -2.52 3.40 12.99
CA ILE A 125 -1.95 2.46 13.96
C ILE A 125 -0.48 2.22 13.65
N GLU A 126 0.36 2.28 14.68
CA GLU A 126 1.77 1.91 14.58
C GLU A 126 1.93 0.40 14.73
N THR A 127 2.82 -0.20 13.93
CA THR A 127 3.03 -1.65 13.95
C THR A 127 3.84 -2.13 15.15
N ASP A 128 4.67 -1.27 15.74
CA ASP A 128 5.60 -1.61 16.85
C ASP A 128 5.16 -1.03 18.20
N GLY A 129 3.87 -0.73 18.38
CA GLY A 129 3.34 -0.07 19.57
C GLY A 129 3.15 -0.95 20.80
N ILE A 130 3.40 -2.25 20.71
CA ILE A 130 3.31 -3.18 21.84
C ILE A 130 4.68 -3.25 22.54
N LYS A 131 4.79 -2.67 23.72
CA LYS A 131 5.93 -2.80 24.59
C LYS A 131 5.63 -3.79 25.73
#